data_f4be13621be77366fa0460855e2935d5
#
_entry.id   f4be13621be77366fa0460855e2935d5
#
_cell.length_a   1.000
_cell.length_b   1.000
_cell.length_c   1.000
_cell.angle_alpha   90.00
_cell.angle_beta   90.00
_cell.angle_gamma   90.00
#
_symmetry.space_group_name_H-M   'P 1'
#
loop_
_entity.id
_entity.type
_entity.pdbx_description
1 polymer ?
#
loop_
_entity_poly.entity_id
_entity_poly.type
_entity_poly.pdbx_seq_one_letter_code
_entity_poly.pdbx_strand_id
1 'polypeptide(L)'
;MAEAAKGCEGCPLYRDATQTVFGSGRPSARVMLIGEQPGDREDRAGAPFVGPAGRVLDKALAAAEIDRDELYLTNAVKHFKFTTNERGKRRIHKTPSRTEVEACRPWIIAELETVAPEVVVLLGATAAKSMLGNDFRVSRHRGEVLHVTGLVPDADPALIATIHPSAVLRGPSETRDEAFDGLVADLRTAYATTRTVRSDGSAGSGTFMPAANPVRR
;
A
#
# COMPACT_ATOMS: atom_id res chain seq x y z
N MET A 1 -1.18 18.84 0.52
CA MET A 1 -0.54 17.76 -0.26
C MET A 1 -1.41 17.26 -1.42
N ALA A 2 -2.63 16.78 -1.21
CA ALA A 2 -3.49 16.27 -2.28
C ALA A 2 -3.69 17.26 -3.44
N GLU A 3 -3.87 18.56 -3.12
CA GLU A 3 -3.99 19.61 -4.14
C GLU A 3 -2.69 19.78 -4.96
N ALA A 4 -1.54 19.76 -4.28
CA ALA A 4 -0.24 19.86 -4.96
C ALA A 4 0.03 18.62 -5.85
N ALA A 5 -0.47 17.44 -5.45
CA ALA A 5 -0.30 16.22 -6.22
C ALA A 5 -1.10 16.18 -7.53
N LYS A 6 -2.16 16.97 -7.67
CA LYS A 6 -2.97 17.05 -8.91
C LYS A 6 -2.15 17.47 -10.13
N GLY A 7 -1.13 18.30 -9.93
CA GLY A 7 -0.22 18.73 -11.00
C GLY A 7 1.07 17.91 -11.09
N CYS A 8 1.12 16.70 -10.52
CA CYS A 8 2.34 15.91 -10.50
C CYS A 8 2.69 15.34 -11.87
N GLU A 9 3.84 15.74 -12.39
CA GLU A 9 4.45 15.27 -13.66
C GLU A 9 5.76 14.51 -13.42
N GLY A 10 5.99 13.99 -12.21
CA GLY A 10 7.23 13.31 -11.80
C GLY A 10 7.56 12.02 -12.54
N CYS A 11 6.59 11.41 -13.23
CA CYS A 11 6.79 10.24 -14.10
C CYS A 11 5.80 10.26 -15.26
N PRO A 12 6.04 9.52 -16.38
CA PRO A 12 5.20 9.58 -17.59
C PRO A 12 3.74 9.19 -17.41
N LEU A 13 3.38 8.53 -16.30
CA LEU A 13 2.02 7.99 -16.07
C LEU A 13 0.93 9.06 -16.04
N TYR A 14 1.25 10.30 -15.68
CA TYR A 14 0.28 11.40 -15.67
C TYR A 14 -0.34 11.68 -17.03
N ARG A 15 0.36 11.34 -18.12
CA ARG A 15 -0.08 11.64 -19.51
C ARG A 15 -1.31 10.85 -19.92
N ASP A 16 -1.40 9.61 -19.45
CA ASP A 16 -2.46 8.68 -19.86
C ASP A 16 -3.53 8.51 -18.76
N ALA A 17 -3.18 8.75 -17.49
CA ALA A 17 -4.10 8.69 -16.37
C ALA A 17 -5.15 9.80 -16.46
N THR A 18 -6.37 9.52 -15.96
CA THR A 18 -7.45 10.52 -15.91
C THR A 18 -7.14 11.61 -14.90
N GLN A 19 -6.54 11.24 -13.77
CA GLN A 19 -6.17 12.14 -12.68
C GLN A 19 -5.19 11.49 -11.72
N THR A 20 -4.62 12.28 -10.84
CA THR A 20 -3.91 11.80 -9.66
C THR A 20 -4.90 11.23 -8.66
N VAL A 21 -4.64 10.02 -8.16
CA VAL A 21 -5.39 9.40 -7.06
C VAL A 21 -4.52 9.45 -5.81
N PHE A 22 -4.76 10.45 -4.99
CA PHE A 22 -4.05 10.64 -3.72
C PHE A 22 -4.64 9.76 -2.62
N GLY A 23 -3.97 9.66 -1.48
CA GLY A 23 -4.49 8.92 -0.34
C GLY A 23 -5.72 9.60 0.26
N SER A 24 -6.56 8.80 0.91
CA SER A 24 -7.76 9.26 1.59
C SER A 24 -7.98 8.49 2.89
N GLY A 25 -8.68 9.10 3.81
CA GLY A 25 -8.99 8.54 5.11
C GLY A 25 -8.71 9.53 6.25
N ARG A 26 -8.68 9.02 7.46
CA ARG A 26 -8.50 9.82 8.66
C ARG A 26 -7.06 10.36 8.75
N PRO A 27 -6.84 11.69 8.86
CA PRO A 27 -5.50 12.25 8.95
C PRO A 27 -4.69 11.79 10.18
N SER A 28 -5.38 11.36 11.25
CA SER A 28 -4.79 10.81 12.47
C SER A 28 -4.95 9.27 12.53
N ALA A 29 -4.98 8.61 11.39
CA ALA A 29 -5.10 7.15 11.32
C ALA A 29 -3.88 6.48 11.94
N ARG A 30 -4.11 5.54 12.85
CA ARG A 30 -3.03 4.73 13.44
C ARG A 30 -2.53 3.64 12.50
N VAL A 31 -3.35 3.27 11.53
CA VAL A 31 -3.01 2.26 10.52
C VAL A 31 -3.16 2.87 9.13
N MET A 32 -2.10 2.77 8.33
CA MET A 32 -2.09 3.15 6.92
C MET A 32 -1.97 1.91 6.04
N LEU A 33 -2.80 1.81 5.01
CA LEU A 33 -2.72 0.75 4.01
C LEU A 33 -2.18 1.31 2.70
N ILE A 34 -1.11 0.71 2.17
CA ILE A 34 -0.46 1.12 0.92
C ILE A 34 -0.63 0.02 -0.12
N GLY A 35 -1.35 0.31 -1.21
CA GLY A 35 -1.47 -0.56 -2.38
C GLY A 35 -0.41 -0.29 -3.45
N GLU A 36 -0.57 -0.89 -4.62
CA GLU A 36 0.34 -0.74 -5.75
C GLU A 36 0.12 0.59 -6.48
N GLN A 37 -1.02 0.75 -7.11
CA GLN A 37 -1.45 1.90 -7.90
C GLN A 37 -2.98 1.94 -8.02
N PRO A 38 -3.58 3.06 -8.44
CA PRO A 38 -5.01 3.09 -8.77
C PRO A 38 -5.38 2.08 -9.85
N GLY A 39 -6.59 1.54 -9.78
CA GLY A 39 -7.23 0.82 -10.88
C GLY A 39 -8.06 1.76 -11.76
N ASP A 40 -8.75 1.21 -12.77
CA ASP A 40 -9.60 1.98 -13.68
C ASP A 40 -10.72 2.75 -12.98
N ARG A 41 -11.33 2.16 -11.95
CA ARG A 41 -12.39 2.83 -11.19
C ARG A 41 -11.85 3.93 -10.30
N GLU A 42 -10.73 3.67 -9.65
CA GLU A 42 -10.03 4.62 -8.80
C GLU A 42 -9.56 5.84 -9.60
N ASP A 43 -8.97 5.61 -10.78
CA ASP A 43 -8.50 6.65 -11.68
C ASP A 43 -9.63 7.57 -12.16
N ARG A 44 -10.84 7.02 -12.37
CA ARG A 44 -12.03 7.80 -12.73
C ARG A 44 -12.65 8.53 -11.53
N ALA A 45 -12.66 7.89 -10.37
CA ALA A 45 -13.31 8.43 -9.17
C ALA A 45 -12.42 9.39 -8.38
N GLY A 46 -11.09 9.34 -8.57
CA GLY A 46 -10.13 10.13 -7.81
C GLY A 46 -9.93 9.65 -6.36
N ALA A 47 -10.37 8.43 -6.02
CA ALA A 47 -10.29 7.88 -4.67
C ALA A 47 -9.70 6.47 -4.67
N PRO A 48 -8.82 6.11 -3.69
CA PRO A 48 -8.19 4.80 -3.62
C PRO A 48 -9.18 3.72 -3.15
N PHE A 49 -9.00 2.49 -3.63
CA PHE A 49 -9.75 1.31 -3.22
C PHE A 49 -11.29 1.41 -3.34
N VAL A 50 -11.79 2.00 -4.41
CA VAL A 50 -13.24 2.07 -4.73
C VAL A 50 -13.67 1.02 -5.77
N GLY A 51 -12.74 0.31 -6.36
CA GLY A 51 -12.98 -0.71 -7.38
C GLY A 51 -13.12 -2.13 -6.81
N PRO A 52 -12.97 -3.16 -7.66
CA PRO A 52 -13.13 -4.56 -7.26
C PRO A 52 -12.20 -5.00 -6.13
N ALA A 53 -10.93 -4.57 -6.15
CA ALA A 53 -9.96 -4.87 -5.10
C ALA A 53 -10.37 -4.21 -3.77
N GLY A 54 -10.89 -2.97 -3.83
CA GLY A 54 -11.41 -2.25 -2.67
C GLY A 54 -12.58 -3.01 -2.01
N ARG A 55 -13.50 -3.56 -2.80
CA ARG A 55 -14.60 -4.37 -2.24
C ARG A 55 -14.13 -5.64 -1.52
N VAL A 56 -13.04 -6.26 -1.98
CA VAL A 56 -12.42 -7.39 -1.25
C VAL A 56 -11.77 -6.90 0.04
N LEU A 57 -11.09 -5.75 -0.02
CA LEU A 57 -10.51 -5.13 1.16
C LEU A 57 -11.59 -4.78 2.19
N ASP A 58 -12.71 -4.19 1.77
CA ASP A 58 -13.83 -3.86 2.65
C ASP A 58 -14.39 -5.09 3.38
N LYS A 59 -14.54 -6.20 2.63
CA LYS A 59 -14.97 -7.47 3.23
C LYS A 59 -13.95 -8.02 4.22
N ALA A 60 -12.65 -7.91 3.90
CA ALA A 60 -11.58 -8.38 4.79
C ALA A 60 -11.48 -7.51 6.05
N LEU A 61 -11.64 -6.20 5.94
CA LEU A 61 -11.70 -5.28 7.08
C LEU A 61 -12.90 -5.59 7.98
N ALA A 62 -14.09 -5.77 7.39
CA ALA A 62 -15.29 -6.15 8.14
C ALA A 62 -15.12 -7.49 8.87
N ALA A 63 -14.54 -8.52 8.21
CA ALA A 63 -14.24 -9.81 8.81
C ALA A 63 -13.15 -9.71 9.90
N ALA A 64 -12.25 -8.74 9.80
CA ALA A 64 -11.24 -8.45 10.82
C ALA A 64 -11.77 -7.56 11.97
N GLU A 65 -13.02 -7.09 11.88
CA GLU A 65 -13.64 -6.13 12.83
C GLU A 65 -12.89 -4.79 12.88
N ILE A 66 -12.42 -4.32 11.73
CA ILE A 66 -11.70 -3.05 11.57
C ILE A 66 -12.59 -2.07 10.81
N ASP A 67 -12.84 -0.91 11.40
CA ASP A 67 -13.57 0.16 10.74
C ASP A 67 -12.68 0.83 9.67
N ARG A 68 -13.17 0.84 8.43
CA ARG A 68 -12.48 1.47 7.30
C ARG A 68 -12.23 2.97 7.53
N ASP A 69 -13.15 3.65 8.19
CA ASP A 69 -13.10 5.10 8.41
C ASP A 69 -12.04 5.50 9.45
N GLU A 70 -11.49 4.55 10.21
CA GLU A 70 -10.34 4.74 11.09
C GLU A 70 -8.99 4.65 10.38
N LEU A 71 -8.98 4.25 9.11
CA LEU A 71 -7.77 3.98 8.34
C LEU A 71 -7.40 5.15 7.41
N TYR A 72 -6.14 5.16 6.98
CA TYR A 72 -5.68 5.92 5.83
C TYR A 72 -5.29 4.97 4.70
N LEU A 73 -5.85 5.17 3.51
CA LEU A 73 -5.69 4.30 2.35
C LEU A 73 -4.97 5.04 1.25
N THR A 74 -3.91 4.46 0.71
CA THR A 74 -3.15 5.06 -0.39
C THR A 74 -2.49 4.00 -1.28
N ASN A 75 -1.73 4.43 -2.27
CA ASN A 75 -0.97 3.57 -3.18
C ASN A 75 0.47 4.05 -3.32
N ALA A 76 1.40 3.16 -3.61
CA ALA A 76 2.80 3.47 -3.90
C ALA A 76 2.94 4.39 -5.12
N VAL A 77 2.07 4.25 -6.11
CA VAL A 77 2.01 5.10 -7.31
C VAL A 77 0.66 5.80 -7.38
N LYS A 78 0.66 7.10 -7.71
CA LYS A 78 -0.55 7.94 -7.67
C LYS A 78 -1.30 8.01 -8.99
N HIS A 79 -0.74 7.49 -10.09
CA HIS A 79 -1.37 7.47 -11.41
C HIS A 79 -1.57 6.04 -11.90
N PHE A 80 -2.66 5.81 -12.62
CA PHE A 80 -2.99 4.50 -13.18
C PHE A 80 -2.14 4.17 -14.39
N LYS A 81 -1.34 3.11 -14.33
CA LYS A 81 -0.63 2.54 -15.47
C LYS A 81 -1.47 1.49 -16.16
N PHE A 82 -1.74 1.68 -17.43
CA PHE A 82 -2.54 0.75 -18.24
C PHE A 82 -2.08 0.70 -19.69
N THR A 83 -2.59 -0.30 -20.41
CA THR A 83 -2.61 -0.34 -21.86
C THR A 83 -4.06 -0.47 -22.31
N THR A 84 -4.37 -0.04 -23.52
CA THR A 84 -5.68 -0.29 -24.12
C THR A 84 -5.67 -1.61 -24.89
N ASN A 85 -6.81 -2.31 -24.93
CA ASN A 85 -6.96 -3.46 -25.80
C ASN A 85 -7.01 -3.02 -27.28
N GLU A 86 -6.87 -3.98 -28.23
CA GLU A 86 -6.87 -3.74 -29.68
C GLU A 86 -8.06 -2.91 -30.19
N ARG A 87 -9.20 -2.94 -29.51
CA ARG A 87 -10.40 -2.14 -29.81
C ARG A 87 -10.41 -0.77 -29.13
N GLY A 88 -9.38 -0.40 -28.38
CA GLY A 88 -9.25 0.88 -27.67
C GLY A 88 -10.27 1.13 -26.54
N LYS A 89 -11.15 0.17 -26.24
CA LYS A 89 -12.31 0.38 -25.36
C LYS A 89 -12.07 0.00 -23.90
N ARG A 90 -11.06 -0.83 -23.61
CA ARG A 90 -10.81 -1.33 -22.24
C ARG A 90 -9.38 -1.04 -21.83
N ARG A 91 -9.23 -0.35 -20.70
CA ARG A 91 -7.94 -0.12 -20.05
C ARG A 91 -7.54 -1.38 -19.25
N ILE A 92 -6.38 -1.93 -19.58
CA ILE A 92 -5.83 -3.13 -18.97
C ILE A 92 -4.68 -2.71 -18.06
N HIS A 93 -4.82 -2.99 -16.77
CA HIS A 93 -3.83 -2.72 -15.76
C HIS A 93 -2.44 -3.29 -16.13
N LYS A 94 -1.40 -2.47 -15.94
CA LYS A 94 0.01 -2.85 -16.07
C LYS A 94 0.75 -2.49 -14.79
N THR A 95 1.59 -3.37 -14.31
CA THR A 95 2.41 -3.11 -13.11
C THR A 95 3.35 -1.91 -13.36
N PRO A 96 3.43 -0.95 -12.43
CA PRO A 96 4.39 0.13 -12.51
C PRO A 96 5.82 -0.38 -12.57
N SER A 97 6.66 0.30 -13.34
CA SER A 97 8.10 0.04 -13.35
C SER A 97 8.73 0.54 -12.04
N ARG A 98 9.92 0.03 -11.75
CA ARG A 98 10.69 0.50 -10.59
C ARG A 98 10.91 2.03 -10.62
N THR A 99 11.25 2.58 -11.78
CA THR A 99 11.48 4.03 -11.94
C THR A 99 10.23 4.85 -11.65
N GLU A 100 9.04 4.38 -12.04
CA GLU A 100 7.77 5.03 -11.75
C GLU A 100 7.43 4.98 -10.26
N VAL A 101 7.72 3.86 -9.59
CA VAL A 101 7.54 3.72 -8.14
C VAL A 101 8.51 4.65 -7.40
N GLU A 102 9.78 4.67 -7.78
CA GLU A 102 10.80 5.56 -7.20
C GLU A 102 10.46 7.04 -7.39
N ALA A 103 10.00 7.44 -8.57
CA ALA A 103 9.57 8.81 -8.84
C ALA A 103 8.34 9.23 -8.01
N CYS A 104 7.47 8.28 -7.64
CA CYS A 104 6.29 8.53 -6.82
C CYS A 104 6.56 8.48 -5.31
N ARG A 105 7.71 7.93 -4.89
CA ARG A 105 8.09 7.73 -3.49
C ARG A 105 8.01 8.99 -2.61
N PRO A 106 8.39 10.20 -3.07
CA PRO A 106 8.27 11.41 -2.26
C PRO A 106 6.86 11.66 -1.72
N TRP A 107 5.81 11.31 -2.50
CA TRP A 107 4.43 11.45 -2.05
C TRP A 107 4.09 10.50 -0.90
N ILE A 108 4.57 9.23 -0.97
CA ILE A 108 4.36 8.26 0.12
C ILE A 108 5.06 8.70 1.40
N ILE A 109 6.29 9.20 1.31
CA ILE A 109 7.01 9.71 2.48
C ILE A 109 6.26 10.89 3.09
N ALA A 110 5.82 11.86 2.28
CA ALA A 110 5.04 12.99 2.77
C ALA A 110 3.70 12.57 3.43
N GLU A 111 3.03 11.55 2.91
CA GLU A 111 1.83 10.97 3.54
C GLU A 111 2.17 10.31 4.88
N LEU A 112 3.25 9.53 4.96
CA LEU A 112 3.71 8.90 6.19
C LEU A 112 4.08 9.93 7.27
N GLU A 113 4.81 10.99 6.89
CA GLU A 113 5.16 12.10 7.80
C GLU A 113 3.92 12.83 8.33
N THR A 114 2.92 13.03 7.47
CA THR A 114 1.71 13.79 7.84
C THR A 114 0.74 12.98 8.67
N VAL A 115 0.51 11.71 8.31
CA VAL A 115 -0.42 10.82 9.02
C VAL A 115 0.22 10.27 10.28
N ALA A 116 1.54 10.06 10.27
CA ALA A 116 2.33 9.47 11.36
C ALA A 116 1.71 8.18 11.93
N PRO A 117 1.43 7.17 11.06
CA PRO A 117 0.78 5.94 11.50
C PRO A 117 1.70 5.12 12.41
N GLU A 118 1.12 4.38 13.34
CA GLU A 118 1.86 3.41 14.17
C GLU A 118 2.18 2.13 13.38
N VAL A 119 1.30 1.77 12.44
CA VAL A 119 1.44 0.56 11.60
C VAL A 119 1.13 0.88 10.14
N VAL A 120 1.96 0.35 9.24
CA VAL A 120 1.76 0.41 7.79
C VAL A 120 1.56 -0.99 7.23
N VAL A 121 0.45 -1.23 6.57
CA VAL A 121 0.17 -2.48 5.87
C VAL A 121 0.49 -2.32 4.39
N LEU A 122 1.40 -3.15 3.88
CA LEU A 122 1.87 -3.15 2.50
C LEU A 122 1.11 -4.22 1.70
N LEU A 123 0.15 -3.78 0.88
CA LEU A 123 -0.74 -4.64 0.10
C LEU A 123 -0.09 -5.04 -1.22
N GLY A 124 0.53 -6.20 -1.24
CA GLY A 124 1.15 -6.80 -2.44
C GLY A 124 2.63 -6.46 -2.62
N ALA A 125 3.23 -7.10 -3.63
CA ALA A 125 4.68 -7.07 -3.83
C ALA A 125 5.22 -5.67 -4.20
N THR A 126 4.49 -4.89 -4.97
CA THR A 126 4.95 -3.54 -5.38
C THR A 126 5.00 -2.60 -4.19
N ALA A 127 3.95 -2.57 -3.36
CA ALA A 127 3.93 -1.78 -2.13
C ALA A 127 5.01 -2.24 -1.14
N ALA A 128 5.17 -3.55 -0.96
CA ALA A 128 6.20 -4.09 -0.09
C ALA A 128 7.62 -3.70 -0.56
N LYS A 129 7.92 -3.86 -1.84
CA LYS A 129 9.24 -3.49 -2.39
C LYS A 129 9.53 -2.00 -2.36
N SER A 130 8.53 -1.15 -2.47
CA SER A 130 8.71 0.31 -2.40
C SER A 130 9.19 0.79 -1.02
N MET A 131 8.91 0.02 0.03
CA MET A 131 9.26 0.33 1.42
C MET A 131 10.40 -0.54 1.97
N LEU A 132 10.40 -1.83 1.62
CA LEU A 132 11.29 -2.85 2.21
C LEU A 132 12.48 -3.23 1.29
N GLY A 133 12.53 -2.68 0.08
CA GLY A 133 13.57 -2.97 -0.90
C GLY A 133 13.21 -4.07 -1.90
N ASN A 134 13.94 -4.09 -3.03
CA ASN A 134 13.59 -4.91 -4.19
C ASN A 134 13.69 -6.43 -3.96
N ASP A 135 14.49 -6.85 -3.00
CA ASP A 135 14.70 -8.27 -2.68
C ASP A 135 13.64 -8.84 -1.76
N PHE A 136 12.76 -8.00 -1.22
CA PHE A 136 11.68 -8.43 -0.35
C PHE A 136 10.69 -9.33 -1.08
N ARG A 137 10.26 -10.40 -0.40
CA ARG A 137 9.31 -11.40 -0.93
C ARG A 137 8.14 -11.58 0.03
N VAL A 138 6.98 -11.07 -0.36
CA VAL A 138 5.74 -11.20 0.43
C VAL A 138 5.43 -12.66 0.77
N SER A 139 5.67 -13.59 -0.14
CA SER A 139 5.43 -15.03 0.08
C SER A 139 6.24 -15.65 1.23
N ARG A 140 7.33 -15.00 1.66
CA ARG A 140 8.18 -15.48 2.76
C ARG A 140 7.90 -14.79 4.09
N HIS A 141 7.41 -13.56 4.05
CA HIS A 141 7.35 -12.66 5.22
C HIS A 141 5.96 -12.04 5.42
N ARG A 142 4.92 -12.61 4.80
CA ARG A 142 3.58 -12.07 5.00
C ARG A 142 3.12 -12.25 6.45
N GLY A 143 2.45 -11.23 6.98
CA GLY A 143 1.92 -11.24 8.33
C GLY A 143 2.95 -11.03 9.44
N GLU A 144 4.26 -11.00 9.10
CA GLU A 144 5.31 -10.67 10.07
C GLU A 144 5.32 -9.17 10.37
N VAL A 145 5.53 -8.82 11.64
CA VAL A 145 5.75 -7.43 12.07
C VAL A 145 7.22 -7.09 11.86
N LEU A 146 7.48 -6.14 10.96
CA LEU A 146 8.81 -5.73 10.55
C LEU A 146 9.09 -4.29 11.01
N HIS A 147 10.32 -4.00 11.38
CA HIS A 147 10.79 -2.66 11.71
C HIS A 147 11.91 -2.24 10.77
N VAL A 148 11.78 -1.05 10.19
CA VAL A 148 12.80 -0.45 9.31
C VAL A 148 13.12 0.93 9.85
N THR A 149 14.35 1.11 10.32
CA THR A 149 14.83 2.38 10.86
C THR A 149 15.10 3.38 9.74
N GLY A 150 14.77 4.64 9.96
CA GLY A 150 15.04 5.73 9.02
C GLY A 150 14.19 5.69 7.75
N LEU A 151 13.05 5.01 7.78
CA LEU A 151 12.08 5.03 6.68
C LEU A 151 11.44 6.41 6.53
N VAL A 152 11.10 7.00 7.64
CA VAL A 152 10.53 8.35 7.76
C VAL A 152 11.32 9.08 8.86
N PRO A 153 11.65 10.38 8.68
CA PRO A 153 12.23 11.16 9.77
C PRO A 153 11.32 11.13 11.01
N ASP A 154 11.91 10.91 12.17
CA ASP A 154 11.25 10.95 13.49
C ASP A 154 10.09 9.95 13.69
N ALA A 155 9.92 8.95 12.80
CA ALA A 155 8.90 7.92 12.94
C ALA A 155 9.35 6.58 12.35
N ASP A 156 9.28 5.53 13.15
CA ASP A 156 9.54 4.16 12.73
C ASP A 156 8.27 3.29 12.88
N PRO A 157 7.30 3.41 11.95
CA PRO A 157 6.10 2.59 12.02
C PRO A 157 6.43 1.10 11.85
N ALA A 158 5.70 0.23 12.52
CA ALA A 158 5.74 -1.18 12.23
C ALA A 158 5.18 -1.45 10.82
N LEU A 159 5.86 -2.29 10.05
CA LEU A 159 5.47 -2.65 8.68
C LEU A 159 4.96 -4.09 8.63
N ILE A 160 3.83 -4.32 7.98
CA ILE A 160 3.30 -5.66 7.75
C ILE A 160 3.00 -5.83 6.28
N ALA A 161 3.66 -6.78 5.62
CA ALA A 161 3.40 -7.10 4.23
C ALA A 161 2.36 -8.22 4.12
N THR A 162 1.40 -8.06 3.22
CA THR A 162 0.40 -9.09 2.91
C THR A 162 0.11 -9.14 1.41
N ILE A 163 -0.77 -10.05 0.99
CA ILE A 163 -1.20 -10.14 -0.40
C ILE A 163 -2.02 -8.90 -0.79
N HIS A 164 -1.98 -8.54 -2.07
CA HIS A 164 -2.89 -7.51 -2.58
C HIS A 164 -4.32 -8.08 -2.67
N PRO A 165 -5.39 -7.35 -2.28
CA PRO A 165 -6.76 -7.86 -2.33
C PRO A 165 -7.18 -8.40 -3.71
N SER A 166 -6.63 -7.85 -4.80
CA SER A 166 -6.88 -8.39 -6.15
C SER A 166 -6.32 -9.79 -6.38
N ALA A 167 -5.39 -10.27 -5.57
CA ALA A 167 -4.90 -11.66 -5.66
C ALA A 167 -6.00 -12.66 -5.28
N VAL A 168 -6.85 -12.32 -4.32
CA VAL A 168 -8.04 -13.11 -3.97
C VAL A 168 -8.98 -13.26 -5.16
N LEU A 169 -9.16 -12.19 -5.97
CA LEU A 169 -10.02 -12.23 -7.15
C LEU A 169 -9.45 -13.05 -8.31
N ARG A 170 -8.13 -13.07 -8.46
CA ARG A 170 -7.42 -13.73 -9.55
C ARG A 170 -7.01 -15.16 -9.25
N GLY A 171 -7.00 -15.54 -7.97
CA GLY A 171 -6.62 -16.88 -7.53
C GLY A 171 -7.63 -17.93 -7.97
N PRO A 172 -7.19 -19.21 -8.04
CA PRO A 172 -8.08 -20.35 -8.25
C PRO A 172 -9.21 -20.36 -7.22
N SER A 173 -10.39 -20.89 -7.62
CA SER A 173 -11.55 -20.99 -6.73
C SER A 173 -11.23 -21.75 -5.45
N GLU A 174 -10.43 -22.79 -5.56
CA GLU A 174 -10.06 -23.73 -4.49
C GLU A 174 -9.22 -23.09 -3.38
N THR A 175 -8.43 -22.08 -3.71
CA THR A 175 -7.53 -21.39 -2.75
C THR A 175 -7.99 -19.98 -2.39
N ARG A 176 -9.14 -19.55 -2.91
CA ARG A 176 -9.62 -18.18 -2.74
C ARG A 176 -9.98 -17.86 -1.29
N ASP A 177 -10.65 -18.80 -0.62
CA ASP A 177 -11.06 -18.63 0.78
C ASP A 177 -9.83 -18.62 1.70
N GLU A 178 -8.86 -19.51 1.47
CA GLU A 178 -7.59 -19.50 2.21
C GLU A 178 -6.82 -18.19 2.01
N ALA A 179 -6.77 -17.68 0.78
CA ALA A 179 -6.13 -16.40 0.49
C ALA A 179 -6.84 -15.22 1.17
N PHE A 180 -8.18 -15.27 1.22
CA PHE A 180 -8.99 -14.27 1.91
C PHE A 180 -8.78 -14.34 3.43
N ASP A 181 -8.87 -15.51 4.03
CA ASP A 181 -8.68 -15.72 5.47
C ASP A 181 -7.28 -15.28 5.91
N GLY A 182 -6.28 -15.59 5.10
CA GLY A 182 -4.93 -15.10 5.34
C GLY A 182 -4.82 -13.59 5.30
N LEU A 183 -5.50 -12.90 4.36
CA LEU A 183 -5.56 -11.44 4.33
C LEU A 183 -6.22 -10.89 5.62
N VAL A 184 -7.31 -11.50 6.07
CA VAL A 184 -8.00 -11.14 7.32
C VAL A 184 -7.08 -11.29 8.53
N ALA A 185 -6.35 -12.41 8.61
CA ALA A 185 -5.40 -12.67 9.70
C ALA A 185 -4.28 -11.62 9.74
N ASP A 186 -3.70 -11.28 8.58
CA ASP A 186 -2.64 -10.27 8.50
C ASP A 186 -3.16 -8.86 8.91
N LEU A 187 -4.39 -8.50 8.52
CA LEU A 187 -5.03 -7.24 8.94
C LEU A 187 -5.29 -7.21 10.46
N ARG A 188 -5.72 -8.32 11.06
CA ARG A 188 -5.87 -8.46 12.53
C ARG A 188 -4.54 -8.26 13.24
N THR A 189 -3.46 -8.87 12.72
CA THR A 189 -2.10 -8.68 13.26
C THR A 189 -1.72 -7.20 13.23
N ALA A 190 -1.95 -6.51 12.12
CA ALA A 190 -1.66 -5.09 11.99
C ALA A 190 -2.42 -4.24 13.02
N TYR A 191 -3.71 -4.50 13.18
CA TYR A 191 -4.54 -3.74 14.11
C TYR A 191 -4.21 -4.04 15.58
N ALA A 192 -3.86 -5.28 15.91
CA ALA A 192 -3.40 -5.66 17.24
C ALA A 192 -2.07 -5.00 17.61
N THR A 193 -1.15 -4.85 16.63
CA THR A 193 0.15 -4.21 16.83
C THR A 193 0.01 -2.75 17.29
N THR A 194 -1.04 -2.02 16.87
CA THR A 194 -1.28 -0.65 17.35
C THR A 194 -1.59 -0.59 18.86
N ARG A 195 -2.11 -1.65 19.46
CA ARG A 195 -2.42 -1.71 20.88
C ARG A 195 -1.18 -1.96 21.73
N THR A 196 -0.23 -2.73 21.21
CA THR A 196 1.00 -3.13 21.91
C THR A 196 2.00 -1.98 21.98
N VAL A 197 2.09 -1.15 20.94
CA VAL A 197 2.98 0.04 20.89
C VAL A 197 2.69 1.03 22.04
N ARG A 198 1.47 1.01 22.60
CA ARG A 198 1.10 1.85 23.76
C ARG A 198 1.50 1.28 25.12
N SER A 199 1.68 -0.04 25.23
CA SER A 199 1.98 -0.69 26.50
C SER A 199 3.47 -0.84 26.79
N ASP A 200 4.33 -0.85 25.78
CA ASP A 200 5.73 -1.15 25.92
C ASP A 200 6.61 -0.10 25.24
N GLY A 201 7.14 0.83 26.03
CA GLY A 201 8.30 1.65 25.63
C GLY A 201 9.60 0.84 25.58
N SER A 202 9.59 -0.49 25.33
CA SER A 202 10.77 -1.34 25.25
C SER A 202 10.70 -2.34 24.09
N ALA A 203 11.76 -2.32 23.34
CA ALA A 203 12.06 -3.06 22.12
C ALA A 203 12.10 -4.59 22.28
N GLY A 204 11.84 -5.27 21.19
CA GLY A 204 12.33 -6.61 20.96
C GLY A 204 11.66 -7.28 19.79
N SER A 205 12.21 -7.16 18.60
CA SER A 205 11.98 -8.14 17.53
C SER A 205 12.83 -7.82 16.30
N GLY A 206 13.09 -8.82 15.48
CA GLY A 206 14.06 -8.86 14.42
C GLY A 206 14.15 -7.63 13.51
N THR A 207 15.28 -6.98 13.55
CA THR A 207 15.60 -5.88 12.65
C THR A 207 15.89 -6.44 11.26
N PHE A 208 15.03 -6.19 10.30
CA PHE A 208 15.32 -6.41 8.89
C PHE A 208 16.21 -5.26 8.41
N MET A 209 17.45 -5.54 8.03
CA MET A 209 18.30 -4.56 7.38
C MET A 209 18.16 -4.71 5.86
N PRO A 210 17.56 -3.75 5.16
CA PRO A 210 17.62 -3.71 3.70
C PRO A 210 19.06 -3.42 3.27
N ALA A 211 19.52 -4.10 2.21
CA ALA A 211 20.82 -3.82 1.60
C ALA A 211 20.90 -2.32 1.24
N ALA A 212 21.96 -1.65 1.68
CA ALA A 212 22.18 -0.24 1.46
C ALA A 212 22.11 0.09 -0.04
N ASN A 213 21.20 0.96 -0.42
CA ASN A 213 21.11 1.48 -1.77
C ASN A 213 22.06 2.69 -1.84
N PRO A 214 23.19 2.66 -2.57
CA PRO A 214 24.07 3.82 -2.67
C PRO A 214 23.35 4.89 -3.48
N VAL A 215 22.92 5.94 -2.81
CA VAL A 215 22.51 7.21 -3.45
C VAL A 215 23.74 7.74 -4.17
N ARG A 216 23.80 7.62 -5.50
CA ARG A 216 24.75 8.36 -6.33
C ARG A 216 24.30 9.82 -6.36
N ARG A 217 25.20 10.70 -5.94
CA ARG A 217 25.11 12.14 -6.11
C ARG A 217 25.09 12.51 -7.58
#